data_2b86b8900f6676b9b4a590a2dbe6124e
#
_entry.id   2b86b8900f6676b9b4a590a2dbe6124e
#
_cell.length_a   1.000
_cell.length_b   1.000
_cell.length_c   1.000
_cell.angle_alpha   90.00
_cell.angle_beta   90.00
_cell.angle_gamma   90.00
#
_symmetry.space_group_name_H-M   'P 1'
#
loop_
_entity.id
_entity.type
_entity.pdbx_description
1 polymer ?
#
loop_
_entity_poly.entity_id
_entity_poly.type
_entity_poly.pdbx_seq_one_letter_code
_entity_poly.pdbx_strand_id
1 'polypeptide(L)'
;MSDQYSNKLTDDIVKYGFGVIMVPQTNYLPSFAYTVGLWKSYKHPELISLGLPIDILHTMLNTVVFEIIKKEKLIEIGRNYHDILEKYPVQFLAVDKRNIPDYFGQAISYYQTVDFPALQLIWPDDKGIFPYKSDFREDLIYLQPLLDRNADFKFREDKLCPVFTTSAWLENQQPIVEVIHNKEGHWFFLPLGEPDWKLVSLEELIKVDPTLNDIFDLDYGECANREFVGGRWKRDIYEE
;
A
#
# COMPACT_ATOMS: atom_id res chain seq x y z
N MET A 1 -0.66 -23.88 -2.61
CA MET A 1 0.37 -22.95 -2.09
C MET A 1 -0.06 -22.21 -0.81
N SER A 2 -1.34 -21.92 -0.58
CA SER A 2 -1.85 -21.19 0.61
C SER A 2 -1.59 -21.89 1.95
N ASP A 3 -1.79 -23.19 2.04
CA ASP A 3 -1.71 -23.93 3.31
C ASP A 3 -0.28 -24.05 3.88
N GLN A 4 0.72 -24.13 3.02
CA GLN A 4 2.10 -24.28 3.46
C GLN A 4 2.69 -22.96 4.01
N TYR A 5 2.29 -21.81 3.44
CA TYR A 5 2.66 -20.49 3.96
C TYR A 5 1.92 -20.16 5.26
N SER A 6 0.64 -20.52 5.36
CA SER A 6 -0.14 -20.34 6.59
C SER A 6 0.42 -21.14 7.75
N ASN A 7 0.88 -22.38 7.52
CA ASN A 7 1.50 -23.20 8.55
C ASN A 7 2.84 -22.61 9.02
N LYS A 8 3.69 -22.16 8.08
CA LYS A 8 4.99 -21.54 8.43
C LYS A 8 4.80 -20.27 9.27
N LEU A 9 3.87 -19.39 8.87
CA LEU A 9 3.57 -18.16 9.64
C LEU A 9 3.12 -18.50 11.06
N THR A 10 2.25 -19.49 11.21
CA THR A 10 1.76 -19.95 12.53
C THR A 10 2.91 -20.50 13.39
N ASP A 11 3.81 -21.32 12.81
CA ASP A 11 4.97 -21.86 13.50
C ASP A 11 5.93 -20.75 13.93
N ASP A 12 6.17 -19.75 13.09
CA ASP A 12 7.02 -18.60 13.41
C ASP A 12 6.41 -17.76 14.54
N ILE A 13 5.09 -17.51 14.52
CA ILE A 13 4.41 -16.79 15.61
C ILE A 13 4.49 -17.58 16.91
N VAL A 14 4.28 -18.89 16.90
CA VAL A 14 4.38 -19.74 18.11
C VAL A 14 5.80 -19.70 18.66
N LYS A 15 6.80 -19.78 17.79
CA LYS A 15 8.22 -19.88 18.20
C LYS A 15 8.83 -18.54 18.60
N TYR A 16 8.52 -17.48 17.87
CA TYR A 16 9.19 -16.18 18.00
C TYR A 16 8.29 -15.07 18.51
N GLY A 17 6.97 -15.30 18.55
CA GLY A 17 5.95 -14.31 18.88
C GLY A 17 5.50 -13.45 17.69
N PHE A 18 6.09 -13.65 16.51
CA PHE A 18 5.75 -12.94 15.27
C PHE A 18 6.26 -13.70 14.04
N GLY A 19 5.72 -13.35 12.88
CA GLY A 19 6.25 -13.72 11.58
C GLY A 19 6.30 -12.51 10.66
N VAL A 20 7.05 -12.61 9.55
CA VAL A 20 7.15 -11.57 8.52
C VAL A 20 6.58 -12.10 7.23
N ILE A 21 5.60 -11.38 6.69
CA ILE A 21 5.03 -11.62 5.37
C ILE A 21 5.78 -10.77 4.36
N MET A 22 6.20 -11.40 3.27
CA MET A 22 6.88 -10.77 2.15
C MET A 22 5.98 -10.77 0.94
N VAL A 23 5.69 -9.58 0.40
CA VAL A 23 4.90 -9.40 -0.82
C VAL A 23 5.84 -8.89 -1.92
N PRO A 24 6.08 -9.69 -2.97
CA PRO A 24 6.96 -9.27 -4.06
C PRO A 24 6.36 -8.10 -4.83
N GLN A 25 7.19 -7.32 -5.50
CA GLN A 25 6.74 -6.29 -6.42
C GLN A 25 5.91 -6.89 -7.57
N THR A 26 4.95 -6.13 -8.07
CA THR A 26 4.27 -6.35 -9.34
C THR A 26 4.95 -5.52 -10.45
N ASN A 27 4.34 -5.43 -11.63
CA ASN A 27 4.84 -4.50 -12.65
C ASN A 27 4.54 -3.04 -12.28
N TYR A 28 3.58 -2.81 -11.42
CA TYR A 28 3.08 -1.48 -11.05
C TYR A 28 3.42 -1.11 -9.60
N LEU A 29 3.25 -2.00 -8.64
CA LEU A 29 3.48 -1.71 -7.22
C LEU A 29 4.84 -2.22 -6.72
N PRO A 30 5.49 -1.49 -5.79
CA PRO A 30 6.73 -1.92 -5.17
C PRO A 30 6.52 -3.13 -4.25
N SER A 31 7.60 -3.87 -3.98
CA SER A 31 7.62 -4.88 -2.92
C SER A 31 7.39 -4.26 -1.55
N PHE A 32 6.78 -5.04 -0.65
CA PHE A 32 6.66 -4.66 0.75
C PHE A 32 6.73 -5.88 1.65
N ALA A 33 7.06 -5.64 2.91
CA ALA A 33 7.01 -6.67 3.93
C ALA A 33 6.36 -6.11 5.19
N TYR A 34 5.64 -6.97 5.93
CA TYR A 34 5.00 -6.58 7.18
C TYR A 34 5.01 -7.71 8.20
N THR A 35 4.88 -7.35 9.47
CA THR A 35 4.84 -8.32 10.57
C THR A 35 3.42 -8.77 10.88
N VAL A 36 3.31 -9.95 11.49
CA VAL A 36 2.07 -10.50 12.06
C VAL A 36 2.40 -11.11 13.40
N GLY A 37 1.67 -10.75 14.44
CA GLY A 37 1.84 -11.33 15.79
C GLY A 37 2.36 -10.34 16.83
N LEU A 38 2.97 -9.23 16.48
CA LEU A 38 3.53 -8.26 17.41
C LEU A 38 2.49 -7.69 18.36
N TRP A 39 1.33 -7.33 17.82
CA TRP A 39 0.24 -6.75 18.63
C TRP A 39 -0.22 -7.70 19.73
N LYS A 40 -0.35 -8.98 19.43
CA LYS A 40 -0.77 -10.00 20.42
C LYS A 40 0.35 -10.34 21.40
N SER A 41 1.55 -10.58 20.91
CA SER A 41 2.68 -11.14 21.70
C SER A 41 3.42 -10.09 22.51
N TYR A 42 3.59 -8.88 21.96
CA TYR A 42 4.42 -7.82 22.54
C TYR A 42 3.65 -6.55 22.88
N LYS A 43 2.32 -6.52 22.61
CA LYS A 43 1.50 -5.30 22.73
C LYS A 43 2.06 -4.13 21.94
N HIS A 44 2.72 -4.44 20.83
CA HIS A 44 3.37 -3.49 19.96
C HIS A 44 2.60 -3.41 18.63
N PRO A 45 2.51 -2.23 17.97
CA PRO A 45 1.97 -2.12 16.62
C PRO A 45 2.65 -3.10 15.65
N GLU A 46 1.91 -3.58 14.65
CA GLU A 46 2.52 -4.27 13.52
C GLU A 46 3.41 -3.31 12.74
N LEU A 47 4.40 -3.84 12.04
CA LEU A 47 5.37 -3.07 11.26
C LEU A 47 5.17 -3.35 9.78
N ILE A 48 5.36 -2.33 8.94
CA ILE A 48 5.42 -2.46 7.48
C ILE A 48 6.57 -1.61 6.94
N SER A 49 7.22 -2.08 5.88
CA SER A 49 8.15 -1.27 5.09
C SER A 49 8.02 -1.62 3.61
N LEU A 50 8.23 -0.64 2.72
CA LEU A 50 7.97 -0.75 1.29
C LEU A 50 9.20 -0.31 0.47
N GLY A 51 9.29 -0.78 -0.78
CA GLY A 51 10.09 -0.19 -1.86
C GLY A 51 11.57 -0.56 -1.93
N LEU A 52 12.09 -1.30 -0.96
CA LEU A 52 13.43 -1.89 -1.03
C LEU A 52 13.36 -3.35 -1.50
N PRO A 53 14.49 -3.96 -1.92
CA PRO A 53 14.54 -5.39 -2.18
C PRO A 53 13.97 -6.20 -1.01
N ILE A 54 13.17 -7.20 -1.33
CA ILE A 54 12.34 -7.91 -0.35
C ILE A 54 13.13 -8.53 0.82
N ASP A 55 14.35 -9.01 0.56
CA ASP A 55 15.24 -9.56 1.58
C ASP A 55 15.76 -8.48 2.54
N ILE A 56 15.97 -7.26 2.02
CA ILE A 56 16.35 -6.11 2.86
C ILE A 56 15.17 -5.71 3.76
N LEU A 57 13.96 -5.62 3.22
CA LEU A 57 12.75 -5.33 4.01
C LEU A 57 12.56 -6.36 5.12
N HIS A 58 12.68 -7.66 4.80
CA HIS A 58 12.61 -8.74 5.77
C HIS A 58 13.66 -8.59 6.88
N THR A 59 14.91 -8.30 6.51
CA THR A 59 16.02 -8.12 7.46
C THR A 59 15.77 -6.93 8.36
N MET A 60 15.36 -5.79 7.83
CA MET A 60 15.06 -4.57 8.58
C MET A 60 13.97 -4.81 9.64
N LEU A 61 12.85 -5.43 9.26
CA LEU A 61 11.75 -5.72 10.19
C LEU A 61 12.19 -6.67 11.30
N ASN A 62 12.94 -7.72 10.98
CA ASN A 62 13.51 -8.61 11.99
C ASN A 62 14.47 -7.85 12.94
N THR A 63 15.35 -7.00 12.41
CA THR A 63 16.26 -6.19 13.21
C THR A 63 15.49 -5.30 14.20
N VAL A 64 14.42 -4.62 13.75
CA VAL A 64 13.57 -3.82 14.65
C VAL A 64 12.99 -4.69 15.78
N VAL A 65 12.45 -5.86 15.46
CA VAL A 65 11.86 -6.73 16.48
C VAL A 65 12.90 -7.20 17.49
N PHE A 66 14.07 -7.67 17.04
CA PHE A 66 15.09 -8.21 17.93
C PHE A 66 15.84 -7.13 18.71
N GLU A 67 16.13 -5.97 18.10
CA GLU A 67 16.96 -4.93 18.72
C GLU A 67 16.15 -3.89 19.52
N ILE A 68 14.89 -3.74 19.23
CA ILE A 68 14.03 -2.73 19.86
C ILE A 68 12.91 -3.41 20.65
N ILE A 69 12.00 -4.12 19.98
CA ILE A 69 10.75 -4.60 20.60
C ILE A 69 11.03 -5.66 21.67
N LYS A 70 11.82 -6.69 21.37
CA LYS A 70 12.18 -7.73 22.35
C LYS A 70 13.03 -7.22 23.51
N LYS A 71 13.66 -6.06 23.34
CA LYS A 71 14.42 -5.37 24.40
C LYS A 71 13.54 -4.33 25.13
N GLU A 72 12.23 -4.34 24.90
CA GLU A 72 11.26 -3.46 25.54
C GLU A 72 11.56 -1.96 25.37
N LYS A 73 12.26 -1.59 24.30
CA LYS A 73 12.52 -0.19 23.95
C LYS A 73 11.31 0.38 23.25
N LEU A 74 10.92 1.60 23.62
CA LEU A 74 9.83 2.31 22.95
C LEU A 74 10.27 2.82 21.58
N ILE A 75 9.39 2.66 20.58
CA ILE A 75 9.54 3.29 19.28
C ILE A 75 8.88 4.66 19.31
N GLU A 76 9.67 5.71 19.02
CA GLU A 76 9.22 7.08 18.94
C GLU A 76 9.05 7.48 17.46
N ILE A 77 7.87 7.97 17.10
CA ILE A 77 7.56 8.41 15.72
C ILE A 77 8.45 9.60 15.36
N GLY A 78 9.01 9.58 14.14
CA GLY A 78 9.84 10.65 13.61
C GLY A 78 11.28 10.73 14.15
N ARG A 79 11.65 9.83 15.09
CA ARG A 79 13.02 9.72 15.58
C ARG A 79 13.87 8.90 14.62
N ASN A 80 15.15 9.28 14.46
CA ASN A 80 16.13 8.52 13.69
C ASN A 80 16.60 7.29 14.47
N TYR A 81 16.53 6.13 13.83
CA TYR A 81 17.07 4.86 14.30
C TYR A 81 18.20 4.44 13.37
N HIS A 82 19.38 4.23 13.95
CA HIS A 82 20.55 3.73 13.25
C HIS A 82 20.66 2.21 13.41
N ASP A 83 21.52 1.57 12.64
CA ASP A 83 21.81 0.13 12.71
C ASP A 83 20.65 -0.81 12.28
N ILE A 84 19.59 -0.26 11.63
CA ILE A 84 18.50 -1.03 11.04
C ILE A 84 18.71 -1.17 9.53
N LEU A 85 19.03 -0.08 8.86
CA LEU A 85 19.44 -0.04 7.45
C LEU A 85 20.91 0.37 7.37
N GLU A 86 21.68 -0.33 6.54
CA GLU A 86 23.09 -0.01 6.36
C GLU A 86 23.26 1.43 5.84
N LYS A 87 24.13 2.21 6.47
CA LYS A 87 24.53 3.59 6.16
C LYS A 87 23.49 4.69 6.43
N TYR A 88 22.22 4.37 6.50
CA TYR A 88 21.16 5.38 6.62
C TYR A 88 20.30 5.17 7.86
N PRO A 89 19.88 6.24 8.53
CA PRO A 89 18.87 6.10 9.58
C PRO A 89 17.51 5.77 8.97
N VAL A 90 16.66 5.13 9.75
CA VAL A 90 15.25 4.94 9.43
C VAL A 90 14.37 5.67 10.43
N GLN A 91 13.12 5.92 10.09
CA GLN A 91 12.12 6.49 10.98
C GLN A 91 10.84 5.66 10.93
N PHE A 92 9.98 5.88 11.91
CA PHE A 92 8.65 5.29 11.97
C PHE A 92 7.57 6.35 11.86
N LEU A 93 6.53 6.04 11.09
CA LEU A 93 5.29 6.83 10.98
C LEU A 93 4.11 5.94 11.36
N ALA A 94 3.03 6.54 11.86
CA ALA A 94 1.80 5.80 12.07
C ALA A 94 1.19 5.39 10.72
N VAL A 95 0.50 4.25 10.67
CA VAL A 95 -0.31 3.88 9.51
C VAL A 95 -1.75 4.34 9.74
N ASP A 96 -2.33 5.07 8.78
CA ASP A 96 -3.77 5.36 8.80
C ASP A 96 -4.55 4.04 8.70
N LYS A 97 -5.53 3.86 9.58
CA LYS A 97 -6.33 2.62 9.65
C LYS A 97 -7.01 2.24 8.34
N ARG A 98 -7.32 3.22 7.48
CA ARG A 98 -7.89 3.00 6.15
C ARG A 98 -6.95 2.29 5.17
N ASN A 99 -5.64 2.22 5.48
CA ASN A 99 -4.64 1.47 4.73
C ASN A 99 -4.46 0.02 5.23
N ILE A 100 -5.00 -0.33 6.40
CA ILE A 100 -4.87 -1.69 6.94
C ILE A 100 -5.44 -2.77 5.99
N PRO A 101 -6.65 -2.59 5.39
CA PRO A 101 -7.21 -3.58 4.46
C PRO A 101 -6.33 -3.85 3.23
N ASP A 102 -5.59 -2.86 2.75
CA ASP A 102 -4.82 -2.95 1.52
C ASP A 102 -3.49 -3.71 1.70
N TYR A 103 -2.86 -3.56 2.87
CA TYR A 103 -1.48 -4.02 3.07
C TYR A 103 -1.32 -5.18 4.04
N PHE A 104 -2.29 -5.45 4.94
CA PHE A 104 -2.11 -6.38 6.06
C PHE A 104 -2.98 -7.64 5.98
N GLY A 105 -3.23 -8.19 4.80
CA GLY A 105 -4.18 -9.28 4.58
C GLY A 105 -4.00 -10.49 5.52
N GLN A 106 -2.76 -10.99 5.73
CA GLN A 106 -2.50 -12.11 6.64
C GLN A 106 -2.66 -11.72 8.12
N ALA A 107 -2.37 -10.47 8.48
CA ALA A 107 -2.59 -9.99 9.85
C ALA A 107 -4.10 -9.89 10.15
N ILE A 108 -4.90 -9.39 9.20
CA ILE A 108 -6.36 -9.37 9.30
C ILE A 108 -6.90 -10.79 9.49
N SER A 109 -6.42 -11.74 8.68
CA SER A 109 -6.81 -13.16 8.80
C SER A 109 -6.39 -13.75 10.15
N TYR A 110 -5.24 -13.39 10.69
CA TYR A 110 -4.76 -13.87 11.98
C TYR A 110 -5.52 -13.27 13.16
N TYR A 111 -5.80 -11.95 13.12
CA TYR A 111 -6.49 -11.23 14.20
C TYR A 111 -8.01 -11.29 14.09
N GLN A 112 -8.57 -11.64 12.94
CA GLN A 112 -10.00 -11.59 12.61
C GLN A 112 -10.60 -10.19 12.80
N THR A 113 -9.80 -9.14 12.58
CA THR A 113 -10.19 -7.74 12.67
C THR A 113 -9.24 -6.88 11.85
N VAL A 114 -9.70 -5.70 11.44
CA VAL A 114 -8.88 -4.61 10.86
C VAL A 114 -8.45 -3.58 11.92
N ASP A 115 -8.94 -3.70 13.15
CA ASP A 115 -8.71 -2.74 14.23
C ASP A 115 -7.48 -3.10 15.09
N PHE A 116 -6.30 -3.05 14.48
CA PHE A 116 -5.02 -3.15 15.17
C PHE A 116 -4.09 -1.99 14.73
N PRO A 117 -3.16 -1.56 15.60
CA PRO A 117 -2.22 -0.50 15.27
C PRO A 117 -1.09 -1.01 14.37
N ALA A 118 -0.60 -0.14 13.48
CA ALA A 118 0.58 -0.41 12.67
C ALA A 118 1.48 0.82 12.54
N LEU A 119 2.78 0.59 12.34
CA LEU A 119 3.79 1.59 12.05
C LEU A 119 4.47 1.28 10.72
N GLN A 120 4.65 2.30 9.89
CA GLN A 120 5.46 2.23 8.70
C GLN A 120 6.90 2.62 9.02
N LEU A 121 7.84 1.74 8.72
CA LEU A 121 9.25 2.03 8.71
C LEU A 121 9.62 2.65 7.38
N ILE A 122 10.10 3.89 7.40
CA ILE A 122 10.50 4.65 6.22
C ILE A 122 12.02 4.85 6.17
N TRP A 123 12.53 4.91 4.96
CA TRP A 123 13.95 5.07 4.67
C TRP A 123 14.20 6.32 3.81
N PRO A 124 15.36 7.00 3.97
CA PRO A 124 15.69 8.20 3.21
C PRO A 124 16.30 7.87 1.84
N ASP A 125 16.41 8.86 0.97
CA ASP A 125 17.18 8.77 -0.26
C ASP A 125 18.69 8.71 -0.01
N ASP A 126 19.47 8.70 -1.07
CA ASP A 126 20.94 8.65 -1.04
C ASP A 126 21.61 9.91 -0.44
N LYS A 127 20.85 11.00 -0.25
CA LYS A 127 21.25 12.22 0.45
C LYS A 127 20.82 12.25 1.91
N GLY A 128 20.13 11.22 2.39
CA GLY A 128 19.59 11.15 3.75
C GLY A 128 18.28 11.93 3.93
N ILE A 129 17.59 12.28 2.86
CA ILE A 129 16.33 13.02 2.89
C ILE A 129 15.16 12.04 2.94
N PHE A 130 14.23 12.24 3.87
CA PHE A 130 13.05 11.37 4.04
C PHE A 130 11.89 11.74 3.10
N PRO A 131 11.00 10.81 2.71
CA PRO A 131 9.99 10.99 1.67
C PRO A 131 8.91 12.05 1.99
N TYR A 132 8.81 12.52 3.21
CA TYR A 132 7.91 13.62 3.58
C TYR A 132 8.54 15.03 3.39
N LYS A 133 9.77 15.11 2.92
CA LYS A 133 10.45 16.36 2.62
C LYS A 133 10.32 16.69 1.14
N SER A 134 10.21 17.99 0.82
CA SER A 134 10.02 18.47 -0.55
C SER A 134 11.21 18.24 -1.49
N ASP A 135 12.40 18.05 -0.95
CA ASP A 135 13.64 17.80 -1.65
C ASP A 135 14.02 16.30 -1.73
N PHE A 136 13.12 15.41 -1.30
CA PHE A 136 13.25 13.97 -1.52
C PHE A 136 13.26 13.67 -3.02
N ARG A 137 14.01 12.65 -3.41
CA ARG A 137 14.10 12.21 -4.81
C ARG A 137 12.72 11.79 -5.34
N GLU A 138 12.26 12.51 -6.38
CA GLU A 138 10.96 12.32 -7.00
C GLU A 138 10.77 10.90 -7.55
N ASP A 139 11.81 10.34 -8.16
CA ASP A 139 11.81 8.98 -8.73
C ASP A 139 11.71 7.85 -7.69
N LEU A 140 11.80 8.17 -6.39
CA LEU A 140 11.64 7.21 -5.30
C LEU A 140 10.30 7.34 -4.54
N ILE A 141 9.52 8.39 -4.81
CA ILE A 141 8.27 8.66 -4.05
C ILE A 141 7.29 7.48 -4.16
N TYR A 142 7.13 6.92 -5.36
CA TYR A 142 6.21 5.81 -5.59
C TYR A 142 6.64 4.49 -4.93
N LEU A 143 7.91 4.35 -4.55
CA LEU A 143 8.43 3.14 -3.90
C LEU A 143 7.97 3.02 -2.44
N GLN A 144 7.74 4.14 -1.77
CA GLN A 144 7.28 4.13 -0.38
C GLN A 144 6.19 5.19 -0.15
N PRO A 145 4.95 4.93 -0.59
CA PRO A 145 3.83 5.80 -0.28
C PRO A 145 3.73 5.97 1.24
N LEU A 146 3.45 7.20 1.69
CA LEU A 146 3.35 7.50 3.12
C LEU A 146 1.95 7.14 3.63
N LEU A 147 1.87 6.00 4.34
CA LEU A 147 0.60 5.40 4.78
C LEU A 147 -0.09 6.18 5.92
N ASP A 148 0.55 7.21 6.46
CA ASP A 148 -0.05 8.13 7.44
C ASP A 148 -0.90 9.24 6.80
N ARG A 149 -0.77 9.45 5.47
CA ARG A 149 -1.38 10.59 4.77
C ARG A 149 -1.91 10.32 3.36
N ASN A 150 -1.75 9.12 2.80
CA ASN A 150 -2.22 8.81 1.44
C ASN A 150 -3.65 8.26 1.38
N ALA A 151 -4.34 8.09 2.50
CA ALA A 151 -5.62 7.39 2.57
C ALA A 151 -6.76 8.03 1.77
N ASP A 152 -6.67 9.33 1.49
CA ASP A 152 -7.63 10.05 0.65
C ASP A 152 -7.27 10.01 -0.84
N PHE A 153 -6.03 9.58 -1.17
CA PHE A 153 -5.54 9.39 -2.53
C PHE A 153 -4.41 8.36 -2.51
N LYS A 154 -4.72 7.12 -2.94
CA LYS A 154 -3.82 5.96 -2.81
C LYS A 154 -2.99 5.68 -4.07
N PHE A 155 -3.36 6.23 -5.21
CA PHE A 155 -2.68 6.03 -6.48
C PHE A 155 -1.23 6.51 -6.43
N ARG A 156 -0.34 5.81 -7.16
CA ARG A 156 1.06 6.21 -7.29
C ARG A 156 1.25 7.42 -8.22
N GLU A 157 0.33 7.65 -9.11
CA GLU A 157 0.31 8.78 -10.03
C GLU A 157 0.12 10.10 -9.27
N ASP A 158 0.59 11.20 -9.87
CA ASP A 158 0.27 12.53 -9.39
C ASP A 158 -1.24 12.78 -9.45
N LYS A 159 -1.75 13.58 -8.53
CA LYS A 159 -3.16 13.96 -8.47
C LYS A 159 -3.69 14.58 -9.76
N LEU A 160 -2.84 15.32 -10.46
CA LEU A 160 -3.16 15.97 -11.73
C LEU A 160 -2.90 15.06 -12.95
N CYS A 161 -2.51 13.80 -12.74
CA CYS A 161 -2.34 12.84 -13.83
C CYS A 161 -3.59 12.80 -14.69
N PRO A 162 -3.48 13.04 -16.03
CA PRO A 162 -4.62 12.93 -16.93
C PRO A 162 -5.02 11.47 -17.10
N VAL A 163 -6.30 11.19 -16.91
CA VAL A 163 -6.90 9.86 -17.08
C VAL A 163 -8.11 9.94 -17.99
N PHE A 164 -8.45 8.84 -18.64
CA PHE A 164 -9.55 8.77 -19.58
C PHE A 164 -10.89 8.51 -18.87
N THR A 165 -11.92 9.25 -19.29
CA THR A 165 -13.31 9.01 -18.92
C THR A 165 -14.22 9.35 -20.12
N THR A 166 -15.50 9.62 -19.90
CA THR A 166 -16.48 9.93 -20.95
C THR A 166 -17.29 11.20 -20.66
N SER A 167 -17.98 11.77 -21.66
CA SER A 167 -18.93 12.87 -21.44
C SER A 167 -20.04 12.50 -20.44
N ALA A 168 -20.43 11.24 -20.39
CA ALA A 168 -21.44 10.76 -19.45
C ALA A 168 -21.04 11.01 -17.99
N TRP A 169 -19.76 10.84 -17.66
CA TRP A 169 -19.24 11.23 -16.34
C TRP A 169 -19.05 12.74 -16.23
N LEU A 170 -18.41 13.36 -17.22
CA LEU A 170 -18.00 14.77 -17.15
C LEU A 170 -19.20 15.72 -17.04
N GLU A 171 -20.27 15.48 -17.79
CA GLU A 171 -21.45 16.35 -17.86
C GLU A 171 -22.55 15.95 -16.86
N ASN A 172 -22.70 14.65 -16.58
CA ASN A 172 -23.81 14.11 -15.80
C ASN A 172 -23.38 13.36 -14.54
N GLN A 173 -22.06 13.26 -14.28
CA GLN A 173 -21.49 12.51 -13.16
C GLN A 173 -22.05 11.08 -13.03
N GLN A 174 -22.24 10.40 -14.17
CA GLN A 174 -22.68 9.02 -14.16
C GLN A 174 -21.66 8.15 -13.40
N PRO A 175 -22.14 7.18 -12.58
CA PRO A 175 -21.27 6.34 -11.77
C PRO A 175 -20.20 5.62 -12.59
N ILE A 176 -18.96 5.66 -12.14
CA ILE A 176 -17.89 4.79 -12.66
C ILE A 176 -18.15 3.37 -12.21
N VAL A 177 -18.28 2.45 -13.15
CA VAL A 177 -18.57 1.03 -12.90
C VAL A 177 -17.51 0.10 -13.49
N GLU A 178 -16.64 0.61 -14.33
CA GLU A 178 -15.49 -0.10 -14.88
C GLU A 178 -14.24 0.76 -14.79
N VAL A 179 -13.12 0.15 -14.42
CA VAL A 179 -11.80 0.80 -14.43
C VAL A 179 -10.81 -0.14 -15.10
N ILE A 180 -10.01 0.41 -16.02
CA ILE A 180 -8.99 -0.32 -16.76
C ILE A 180 -7.65 0.36 -16.53
N HIS A 181 -6.62 -0.42 -16.20
CA HIS A 181 -5.23 -0.01 -16.23
C HIS A 181 -4.55 -0.77 -17.36
N ASN A 182 -4.44 -0.15 -18.54
CA ASN A 182 -3.97 -0.87 -19.72
C ASN A 182 -2.47 -1.17 -19.68
N LYS A 183 -1.97 -1.94 -20.64
CA LYS A 183 -0.56 -2.35 -20.70
C LYS A 183 0.42 -1.20 -20.93
N GLU A 184 -0.05 -0.10 -21.50
CA GLU A 184 0.71 1.14 -21.72
C GLU A 184 0.76 2.04 -20.47
N GLY A 185 0.03 1.69 -19.39
CA GLY A 185 -0.04 2.45 -18.14
C GLY A 185 -1.06 3.59 -18.15
N HIS A 186 -2.02 3.56 -19.07
CA HIS A 186 -3.12 4.51 -19.08
C HIS A 186 -4.29 3.99 -18.23
N TRP A 187 -4.90 4.91 -17.48
CA TRP A 187 -6.07 4.65 -16.68
C TRP A 187 -7.34 5.10 -17.40
N PHE A 188 -8.37 4.24 -17.41
CA PHE A 188 -9.69 4.51 -17.95
C PHE A 188 -10.73 4.28 -16.86
N PHE A 189 -11.56 5.28 -16.61
CA PHE A 189 -12.63 5.27 -15.62
C PHE A 189 -13.96 5.43 -16.33
N LEU A 190 -14.73 4.36 -16.45
CA LEU A 190 -15.86 4.28 -17.37
C LEU A 190 -17.19 4.13 -16.64
N PRO A 191 -18.17 5.03 -16.91
CA PRO A 191 -19.57 4.76 -16.66
C PRO A 191 -20.13 3.77 -17.70
N LEU A 192 -21.37 3.33 -17.53
CA LEU A 192 -22.07 2.55 -18.55
C LEU A 192 -22.27 3.37 -19.83
N GLY A 193 -22.09 2.74 -21.00
CA GLY A 193 -22.38 3.34 -22.32
C GLY A 193 -21.21 3.28 -23.30
N GLU A 194 -21.42 3.87 -24.47
CA GLU A 194 -20.38 3.95 -25.50
C GLU A 194 -19.32 4.98 -25.11
N PRO A 195 -18.03 4.69 -25.29
CA PRO A 195 -16.96 5.61 -24.92
C PRO A 195 -16.84 6.76 -25.93
N ASP A 196 -16.96 7.96 -25.41
CA ASP A 196 -16.56 9.21 -26.10
C ASP A 196 -15.46 9.89 -25.27
N TRP A 197 -14.24 9.56 -25.55
CA TRP A 197 -13.08 9.82 -24.70
C TRP A 197 -12.91 11.29 -24.29
N LYS A 198 -12.81 11.52 -22.99
CA LYS A 198 -12.48 12.80 -22.35
C LYS A 198 -11.30 12.58 -21.41
N LEU A 199 -10.55 13.64 -21.14
CA LEU A 199 -9.47 13.66 -20.15
C LEU A 199 -9.86 14.51 -18.96
N VAL A 200 -9.64 13.98 -17.78
CA VAL A 200 -9.81 14.67 -16.49
C VAL A 200 -8.60 14.36 -15.61
N SER A 201 -8.40 15.14 -14.54
CA SER A 201 -7.39 14.77 -13.55
C SER A 201 -7.87 13.61 -12.68
N LEU A 202 -6.96 12.73 -12.29
CA LEU A 202 -7.30 11.60 -11.43
C LEU A 202 -7.93 12.05 -10.11
N GLU A 203 -7.46 13.16 -9.52
CA GLU A 203 -8.05 13.67 -8.28
C GLU A 203 -9.51 14.14 -8.42
N GLU A 204 -9.94 14.59 -9.59
CA GLU A 204 -11.34 14.98 -9.81
C GLU A 204 -12.28 13.79 -9.69
N LEU A 205 -11.88 12.63 -10.24
CA LEU A 205 -12.62 11.37 -10.09
C LEU A 205 -12.68 10.92 -8.64
N ILE A 206 -11.53 10.91 -7.96
CA ILE A 206 -11.42 10.46 -6.55
C ILE A 206 -12.19 11.39 -5.60
N LYS A 207 -12.24 12.70 -5.87
CA LYS A 207 -13.05 13.65 -5.07
C LYS A 207 -14.55 13.39 -5.19
N VAL A 208 -15.03 13.00 -6.38
CA VAL A 208 -16.43 12.66 -6.61
C VAL A 208 -16.78 11.29 -6.06
N ASP A 209 -15.89 10.32 -6.24
CA ASP A 209 -16.07 8.94 -5.79
C ASP A 209 -14.79 8.41 -5.08
N PRO A 210 -14.67 8.63 -3.75
CA PRO A 210 -13.51 8.16 -2.98
C PRO A 210 -13.32 6.63 -2.98
N THR A 211 -14.38 5.85 -3.34
CA THR A 211 -14.29 4.38 -3.40
C THR A 211 -13.48 3.88 -4.59
N LEU A 212 -13.12 4.76 -5.52
CA LEU A 212 -12.14 4.47 -6.57
C LEU A 212 -10.73 4.23 -6.02
N ASN A 213 -10.45 4.67 -4.79
CA ASN A 213 -9.19 4.28 -4.11
C ASN A 213 -9.06 2.77 -3.88
N ASP A 214 -10.15 1.99 -3.92
CA ASP A 214 -10.11 0.54 -3.66
C ASP A 214 -9.47 -0.26 -4.81
N ILE A 215 -9.19 0.40 -5.94
CA ILE A 215 -8.57 -0.24 -7.13
C ILE A 215 -7.21 0.39 -7.50
N PHE A 216 -6.62 1.15 -6.58
CA PHE A 216 -5.34 1.83 -6.80
C PHE A 216 -4.18 0.88 -7.17
N ASP A 217 -4.33 -0.40 -6.88
CA ASP A 217 -3.33 -1.47 -7.01
C ASP A 217 -3.56 -2.37 -8.24
N LEU A 218 -4.44 -2.00 -9.19
CA LEU A 218 -4.55 -2.71 -10.47
C LEU A 218 -3.22 -2.68 -11.22
N ASP A 219 -2.70 -3.87 -11.56
CA ASP A 219 -1.47 -3.98 -12.35
C ASP A 219 -1.72 -3.63 -13.83
N TYR A 220 -0.67 -3.45 -14.59
CA TYR A 220 -0.77 -3.22 -16.03
C TYR A 220 -1.48 -4.38 -16.73
N GLY A 221 -2.47 -4.07 -17.55
CA GLY A 221 -3.31 -5.01 -18.25
C GLY A 221 -4.41 -5.64 -17.39
N GLU A 222 -4.74 -5.04 -16.25
CA GLU A 222 -5.88 -5.46 -15.43
C GLU A 222 -7.06 -4.49 -15.55
N CYS A 223 -8.25 -5.00 -15.23
CA CYS A 223 -9.47 -4.20 -15.11
C CYS A 223 -10.27 -4.61 -13.87
N ALA A 224 -11.19 -3.75 -13.49
CA ALA A 224 -12.12 -4.01 -12.39
C ALA A 224 -13.51 -3.48 -12.72
N ASN A 225 -14.53 -4.23 -12.36
CA ASN A 225 -15.93 -3.87 -12.58
C ASN A 225 -16.72 -3.93 -11.28
N ARG A 226 -17.75 -3.09 -11.14
CA ARG A 226 -18.73 -3.12 -10.05
C ARG A 226 -20.12 -2.77 -10.55
N GLU A 227 -21.16 -3.12 -9.78
CA GLU A 227 -22.55 -2.88 -10.18
C GLU A 227 -23.05 -1.48 -9.80
N PHE A 228 -22.49 -0.87 -8.74
CA PHE A 228 -22.87 0.46 -8.22
C PHE A 228 -21.73 1.07 -7.38
N VAL A 229 -21.79 2.35 -7.11
CA VAL A 229 -20.82 3.08 -6.29
C VAL A 229 -20.75 2.49 -4.88
N GLY A 230 -19.53 2.13 -4.43
CA GLY A 230 -19.31 1.43 -3.15
C GLY A 230 -19.61 -0.08 -3.21
N GLY A 231 -20.02 -0.61 -4.37
CA GLY A 231 -20.13 -2.04 -4.62
C GLY A 231 -18.75 -2.69 -4.68
N ARG A 232 -18.73 -4.02 -4.46
CA ARG A 232 -17.49 -4.80 -4.51
C ARG A 232 -16.94 -4.83 -5.93
N TRP A 233 -15.67 -4.50 -6.09
CA TRP A 233 -14.93 -4.64 -7.33
C TRP A 233 -14.65 -6.12 -7.65
N LYS A 234 -14.92 -6.53 -8.89
CA LYS A 234 -14.52 -7.81 -9.48
C LYS A 234 -13.37 -7.51 -10.44
N ARG A 235 -12.22 -8.10 -10.22
CA ARG A 235 -11.00 -7.89 -11.02
C ARG A 235 -10.86 -8.98 -12.06
N ASP A 236 -10.30 -8.61 -13.22
CA ASP A 236 -10.01 -9.52 -14.34
C ASP A 236 -8.81 -8.97 -15.14
N ILE A 237 -8.33 -9.78 -16.07
CA ILE A 237 -7.32 -9.37 -17.05
C ILE A 237 -8.04 -8.60 -18.18
N TYR A 238 -7.48 -7.45 -18.53
CA TYR A 238 -7.96 -6.68 -19.66
C TYR A 238 -7.41 -7.26 -20.97
N GLU A 239 -8.29 -7.81 -21.80
CA GLU A 239 -7.99 -8.23 -23.17
C GLU A 239 -8.35 -7.07 -24.12
N GLU A 240 -7.35 -6.54 -24.86
CA GLU A 240 -7.52 -5.48 -25.86
C GLU A 240 -8.27 -5.97 -27.11
#